data_003cbdf272f32aca6c7f4b8c3586bd45
#
_entry.id   003cbdf272f32aca6c7f4b8c3586bd45
#
_cell.length_a   1.000
_cell.length_b   1.000
_cell.length_c   1.000
_cell.angle_alpha   90.00
_cell.angle_beta   90.00
_cell.angle_gamma   90.00
#
_symmetry.space_group_name_H-M   'P 1'
#
loop_
_entity.id
_entity.type
_entity.pdbx_description
1 polymer ?
#
loop_
_entity_poly.entity_id
_entity_poly.type
_entity_poly.pdbx_seq_one_letter_code
_entity_poly.pdbx_strand_id
1 'polypeptide(L)'
;NEREKDSYVNQDIVPERTSLNVHFKVPSAGYQEMFSQMEADGVISTRGIKADAFRYGELVFDVNSAYFYNHGGYDFAKQFYTDAYKSAIKIVGGEQYILSAVMHADERNRAMSEALGEDVYHYHLHVVYIPVVEKEIRWTKRCKDKSLVGKVKETIMQVSMSKKWASKP
;
A
#
# COMPACT_ATOMS: atom_id res chain seq x y z
N ASN A 1 16.34 2.98 -2.01
CA ASN A 1 17.73 3.27 -1.71
C ASN A 1 18.27 4.26 -2.74
N GLU A 2 18.38 5.53 -2.37
CA GLU A 2 18.78 6.63 -3.28
C GLU A 2 20.21 6.52 -3.79
N ARG A 3 21.02 5.60 -3.24
CA ARG A 3 22.46 5.48 -3.54
C ARG A 3 22.79 4.57 -4.72
N GLU A 4 21.81 3.87 -5.30
CA GLU A 4 22.02 2.98 -6.44
C GLU A 4 21.47 3.57 -7.75
N LYS A 5 21.30 4.90 -7.80
CA LYS A 5 20.70 5.59 -8.96
C LYS A 5 21.47 5.44 -10.26
N ASP A 6 22.77 5.13 -10.19
CA ASP A 6 23.61 4.92 -11.40
C ASP A 6 23.34 3.59 -12.13
N SER A 7 22.58 2.68 -11.51
CA SER A 7 22.21 1.39 -12.10
C SER A 7 20.74 1.32 -12.54
N TYR A 8 19.91 2.32 -12.23
CA TYR A 8 18.52 2.34 -12.62
C TYR A 8 18.34 2.63 -14.11
N VAL A 9 17.68 1.72 -14.81
CA VAL A 9 17.35 1.80 -16.23
C VAL A 9 16.32 2.91 -16.54
N ASN A 10 15.61 3.43 -15.53
CA ASN A 10 14.63 4.49 -15.71
C ASN A 10 15.30 5.87 -15.78
N GLN A 11 15.61 6.30 -17.02
CA GLN A 11 16.20 7.61 -17.31
C GLN A 11 15.21 8.78 -17.20
N ASP A 12 13.96 8.51 -16.85
CA ASP A 12 12.91 9.51 -16.75
C ASP A 12 12.82 10.14 -15.36
N ILE A 13 13.55 9.62 -14.39
CA ILE A 13 13.65 10.21 -13.05
C ILE A 13 14.52 11.46 -13.09
N VAL A 14 13.97 12.56 -12.57
CA VAL A 14 14.61 13.86 -12.43
C VAL A 14 15.01 14.08 -10.96
N PRO A 15 16.28 13.85 -10.58
CA PRO A 15 16.73 13.87 -9.19
C PRO A 15 16.45 15.18 -8.44
N GLU A 16 16.48 16.31 -9.16
CA GLU A 16 16.23 17.64 -8.61
C GLU A 16 14.77 17.79 -8.12
N ARG A 17 13.86 16.93 -8.60
CA ARG A 17 12.46 16.92 -8.19
C ARG A 17 12.13 15.90 -7.10
N THR A 18 13.08 15.07 -6.68
CA THR A 18 12.83 14.07 -5.62
C THR A 18 12.33 14.71 -4.31
N SER A 19 12.73 15.95 -4.04
CA SER A 19 12.21 16.71 -2.89
C SER A 19 10.72 17.07 -2.99
N LEU A 20 10.12 16.96 -4.16
CA LEU A 20 8.69 17.20 -4.40
C LEU A 20 7.84 15.93 -4.18
N ASN A 21 8.46 14.77 -4.01
CA ASN A 21 7.76 13.55 -3.63
C ASN A 21 7.06 13.77 -2.28
N VAL A 22 5.80 13.33 -2.19
CA VAL A 22 4.99 13.52 -0.98
C VAL A 22 4.88 12.19 -0.25
N HIS A 23 5.48 12.12 0.94
CA HIS A 23 5.39 10.96 1.82
C HIS A 23 4.18 11.10 2.75
N PHE A 24 3.09 10.40 2.44
CA PHE A 24 1.90 10.36 3.31
C PHE A 24 2.14 9.48 4.53
N LYS A 25 2.94 8.44 4.37
CA LYS A 25 3.41 7.60 5.46
C LYS A 25 4.84 7.14 5.21
N VAL A 26 5.71 7.44 6.17
CA VAL A 26 7.11 6.99 6.18
C VAL A 26 7.19 5.72 7.03
N PRO A 27 7.82 4.63 6.54
CA PRO A 27 8.00 3.43 7.36
C PRO A 27 8.89 3.74 8.57
N SER A 28 8.49 3.27 9.74
CA SER A 28 9.23 3.46 11.01
C SER A 28 10.46 2.56 11.12
N ALA A 29 10.49 1.48 10.34
CA ALA A 29 11.59 0.50 10.30
C ALA A 29 11.55 -0.26 8.95
N GLY A 30 12.38 -1.26 8.76
CA GLY A 30 12.25 -2.18 7.63
C GLY A 30 10.91 -2.91 7.64
N TYR A 31 10.35 -3.21 6.48
CA TYR A 31 9.02 -3.83 6.36
C TYR A 31 8.92 -5.15 7.13
N GLN A 32 9.97 -5.97 7.11
CA GLN A 32 10.01 -7.23 7.86
C GLN A 32 9.96 -7.00 9.37
N GLU A 33 10.64 -5.98 9.86
CA GLU A 33 10.66 -5.61 11.28
C GLU A 33 9.29 -5.08 11.71
N MET A 34 8.69 -4.19 10.92
CA MET A 34 7.33 -3.68 11.15
C MET A 34 6.31 -4.81 11.19
N PHE A 35 6.38 -5.75 10.23
CA PHE A 35 5.51 -6.92 10.18
C PHE A 35 5.64 -7.76 11.46
N SER A 36 6.87 -8.09 11.85
CA SER A 36 7.13 -8.90 13.04
C SER A 36 6.63 -8.23 14.32
N GLN A 37 6.79 -6.91 14.43
CA GLN A 37 6.26 -6.16 15.57
C GLN A 37 4.73 -6.15 15.59
N MET A 38 4.09 -5.95 14.46
CA MET A 38 2.62 -5.98 14.38
C MET A 38 2.05 -7.36 14.71
N GLU A 39 2.75 -8.43 14.34
CA GLU A 39 2.37 -9.80 14.71
C GLU A 39 2.56 -10.03 16.21
N ALA A 40 3.69 -9.60 16.80
CA ALA A 40 3.95 -9.70 18.23
C ALA A 40 2.92 -8.91 19.06
N ASP A 41 2.48 -7.77 18.59
CA ASP A 41 1.47 -6.92 19.24
C ASP A 41 0.03 -7.42 19.01
N GLY A 42 -0.16 -8.46 18.22
CA GLY A 42 -1.48 -9.01 17.91
C GLY A 42 -2.33 -8.16 16.95
N VAL A 43 -1.76 -7.17 16.30
CA VAL A 43 -2.44 -6.31 15.29
C VAL A 43 -2.76 -7.12 14.05
N ILE A 44 -1.88 -8.03 13.67
CA ILE A 44 -2.04 -9.00 12.58
C ILE A 44 -1.77 -10.41 13.06
N SER A 45 -2.21 -11.40 12.30
CA SER A 45 -1.97 -12.82 12.62
C SER A 45 -1.64 -13.62 11.36
N THR A 46 -0.61 -14.44 11.44
CA THR A 46 -0.23 -15.41 10.39
C THR A 46 -0.83 -16.81 10.64
N ARG A 47 -1.69 -16.96 11.64
CA ARG A 47 -2.32 -18.25 12.00
C ARG A 47 -3.13 -18.80 10.83
N GLY A 48 -2.76 -20.01 10.37
CA GLY A 48 -3.46 -20.74 9.32
C GLY A 48 -3.21 -20.22 7.91
N ILE A 49 -2.12 -19.47 7.68
CA ILE A 49 -1.63 -19.14 6.35
C ILE A 49 -0.48 -20.10 5.96
N LYS A 50 -0.26 -20.25 4.66
CA LYS A 50 0.88 -21.02 4.15
C LYS A 50 2.19 -20.25 4.32
N ALA A 51 3.31 -20.99 4.40
CA ALA A 51 4.64 -20.38 4.56
C ALA A 51 5.02 -19.46 3.37
N ASP A 52 4.57 -19.80 2.18
CA ASP A 52 4.79 -19.08 0.92
C ASP A 52 3.72 -18.03 0.60
N ALA A 53 2.79 -17.76 1.52
CA ALA A 53 1.74 -16.76 1.31
C ALA A 53 2.31 -15.34 1.20
N PHE A 54 1.75 -14.54 0.30
CA PHE A 54 2.09 -13.13 0.18
C PHE A 54 1.75 -12.38 1.49
N ARG A 55 2.73 -11.68 2.03
CA ARG A 55 2.63 -10.90 3.28
C ARG A 55 2.41 -9.42 3.05
N TYR A 56 2.81 -8.93 1.89
CA TYR A 56 2.73 -7.53 1.50
C TYR A 56 1.95 -7.39 0.20
N GLY A 57 1.28 -6.27 0.04
CA GLY A 57 0.68 -5.83 -1.19
C GLY A 57 1.06 -4.39 -1.50
N GLU A 58 0.93 -4.02 -2.74
CA GLU A 58 1.09 -2.66 -3.20
C GLU A 58 -0.17 -2.22 -3.96
N LEU A 59 -0.69 -1.06 -3.61
CA LEU A 59 -1.68 -0.34 -4.40
C LEU A 59 -0.96 0.76 -5.16
N VAL A 60 -1.15 0.79 -6.46
CA VAL A 60 -0.65 1.86 -7.32
C VAL A 60 -1.86 2.62 -7.85
N PHE A 61 -1.90 3.93 -7.56
CA PHE A 61 -2.88 4.85 -8.12
C PHE A 61 -2.17 5.63 -9.22
N ASP A 62 -2.56 5.37 -10.44
CA ASP A 62 -1.93 5.91 -11.63
C ASP A 62 -3.00 6.56 -12.51
N VAL A 63 -2.76 7.80 -12.89
CA VAL A 63 -3.63 8.60 -13.76
C VAL A 63 -2.80 9.25 -14.85
N ASN A 64 -3.35 9.32 -16.04
CA ASN A 64 -2.69 9.91 -17.21
C ASN A 64 -2.12 11.30 -16.89
N SER A 65 -0.87 11.53 -17.27
CA SER A 65 -0.17 12.82 -17.08
C SER A 65 -0.92 14.02 -17.65
N ALA A 66 -1.63 13.84 -18.76
CA ALA A 66 -2.43 14.90 -19.38
C ALA A 66 -3.55 15.41 -18.47
N TYR A 67 -4.12 14.55 -17.64
CA TYR A 67 -5.15 14.96 -16.67
C TYR A 67 -4.60 16.01 -15.70
N PHE A 68 -3.46 15.72 -15.09
CA PHE A 68 -2.84 16.66 -14.15
C PHE A 68 -2.30 17.92 -14.85
N TYR A 69 -1.67 17.76 -16.00
CA TYR A 69 -1.19 18.88 -16.81
C TYR A 69 -2.31 19.88 -17.11
N ASN A 70 -3.48 19.39 -17.51
CA ASN A 70 -4.64 20.23 -17.87
C ASN A 70 -5.36 20.83 -16.65
N HIS A 71 -5.08 20.35 -15.42
CA HIS A 71 -5.76 20.80 -14.20
C HIS A 71 -4.85 21.55 -13.23
N GLY A 72 -3.66 21.98 -13.66
CA GLY A 72 -2.76 22.80 -12.85
C GLY A 72 -1.50 22.09 -12.34
N GLY A 73 -1.26 20.84 -12.74
CA GLY A 73 0.01 20.15 -12.49
C GLY A 73 0.19 19.67 -11.06
N TYR A 74 1.33 19.99 -10.45
CA TYR A 74 1.78 19.46 -9.18
C TYR A 74 0.79 19.66 -8.02
N ASP A 75 0.30 20.89 -7.82
CA ASP A 75 -0.57 21.20 -6.68
C ASP A 75 -1.90 20.44 -6.77
N PHE A 76 -2.45 20.34 -7.97
CA PHE A 76 -3.65 19.55 -8.22
C PHE A 76 -3.40 18.05 -8.00
N ALA A 77 -2.26 17.51 -8.48
CA ALA A 77 -1.88 16.12 -8.29
C ALA A 77 -1.70 15.80 -6.80
N LYS A 78 -1.06 16.69 -6.04
CA LYS A 78 -0.88 16.55 -4.59
C LYS A 78 -2.23 16.47 -3.86
N GLN A 79 -3.19 17.30 -4.20
CA GLN A 79 -4.52 17.26 -3.62
C GLN A 79 -5.26 15.97 -4.02
N PHE A 80 -5.20 15.60 -5.29
CA PHE A 80 -5.81 14.37 -5.80
C PHE A 80 -5.28 13.13 -5.06
N TYR A 81 -3.96 12.99 -4.93
CA TYR A 81 -3.36 11.84 -4.27
C TYR A 81 -3.48 11.89 -2.74
N THR A 82 -3.67 13.05 -2.14
CA THR A 82 -4.09 13.15 -0.73
C THR A 82 -5.44 12.47 -0.52
N ASP A 83 -6.40 12.70 -1.41
CA ASP A 83 -7.72 12.05 -1.35
C ASP A 83 -7.65 10.57 -1.74
N ALA A 84 -6.80 10.21 -2.71
CA ALA A 84 -6.52 8.82 -3.05
C ALA A 84 -5.92 8.05 -1.86
N TYR A 85 -5.02 8.66 -1.08
CA TYR A 85 -4.47 8.04 0.12
C TYR A 85 -5.55 7.78 1.18
N LYS A 86 -6.48 8.71 1.39
CA LYS A 86 -7.64 8.48 2.28
C LYS A 86 -8.49 7.30 1.81
N SER A 87 -8.64 7.13 0.49
CA SER A 87 -9.33 6.00 -0.10
C SER A 87 -8.55 4.70 0.09
N ALA A 88 -7.22 4.73 -0.05
CA ALA A 88 -6.35 3.59 0.22
C ALA A 88 -6.49 3.09 1.66
N ILE A 89 -6.54 3.99 2.64
CA ILE A 89 -6.77 3.64 4.06
C ILE A 89 -8.07 2.84 4.21
N LYS A 90 -9.15 3.26 3.56
CA LYS A 90 -10.44 2.54 3.59
C LYS A 90 -10.35 1.19 2.90
N ILE A 91 -9.68 1.11 1.74
CA ILE A 91 -9.52 -0.12 0.96
C ILE A 91 -8.74 -1.17 1.76
N VAL A 92 -7.65 -0.79 2.43
CA VAL A 92 -6.84 -1.73 3.21
C VAL A 92 -7.46 -2.07 4.56
N GLY A 93 -8.39 -1.26 5.05
CA GLY A 93 -9.11 -1.49 6.31
C GLY A 93 -8.54 -0.79 7.53
N GLY A 94 -7.66 0.20 7.32
CA GLY A 94 -7.08 1.03 8.37
C GLY A 94 -5.63 1.43 8.08
N GLU A 95 -5.25 2.61 8.51
CA GLU A 95 -3.91 3.16 8.29
C GLU A 95 -2.81 2.33 8.97
N GLN A 96 -3.14 1.63 10.07
CA GLN A 96 -2.21 0.75 10.78
C GLN A 96 -1.66 -0.38 9.91
N TYR A 97 -2.36 -0.77 8.85
CA TYR A 97 -1.93 -1.81 7.92
C TYR A 97 -1.08 -1.28 6.76
N ILE A 98 -0.96 0.04 6.62
CA ILE A 98 -0.10 0.68 5.62
C ILE A 98 1.31 0.81 6.20
N LEU A 99 2.31 0.33 5.46
CA LEU A 99 3.72 0.40 5.84
C LEU A 99 4.38 1.67 5.32
N SER A 100 4.06 2.05 4.08
CA SER A 100 4.53 3.29 3.46
C SER A 100 3.56 3.76 2.39
N ALA A 101 3.54 5.06 2.15
CA ALA A 101 2.77 5.65 1.06
C ALA A 101 3.50 6.88 0.54
N VAL A 102 3.76 6.93 -0.77
CA VAL A 102 4.49 8.02 -1.41
C VAL A 102 3.88 8.36 -2.77
N MET A 103 3.60 9.65 -2.97
CA MET A 103 3.33 10.21 -4.30
C MET A 103 4.66 10.58 -4.93
N HIS A 104 4.97 9.98 -6.08
CA HIS A 104 6.11 10.36 -6.91
C HIS A 104 5.77 11.57 -7.76
N ALA A 105 6.69 12.53 -7.81
CA ALA A 105 6.58 13.77 -8.58
C ALA A 105 7.86 14.04 -9.38
N ASP A 106 8.77 13.09 -9.41
CA ASP A 106 10.08 13.19 -10.02
C ASP A 106 10.24 12.37 -11.30
N GLU A 107 9.18 11.78 -11.81
CA GLU A 107 9.19 11.07 -13.09
C GLU A 107 8.70 11.97 -14.21
N ARG A 108 9.53 12.15 -15.26
CA ARG A 108 9.21 12.94 -16.44
C ARG A 108 8.46 12.09 -17.48
N ASN A 109 7.35 12.58 -17.98
CA ASN A 109 6.71 12.00 -19.14
C ASN A 109 7.41 12.53 -20.41
N ARG A 110 8.41 11.78 -20.91
CA ARG A 110 9.24 12.20 -22.05
C ARG A 110 8.43 12.48 -23.31
N ALA A 111 7.58 11.55 -23.70
CA ALA A 111 6.80 11.67 -24.92
C ALA A 111 5.90 12.93 -24.92
N MET A 112 5.25 13.19 -23.81
CA MET A 112 4.39 14.36 -23.67
C MET A 112 5.20 15.65 -23.58
N SER A 113 6.34 15.63 -22.91
CA SER A 113 7.26 16.78 -22.81
C SER A 113 7.80 17.16 -24.18
N GLU A 114 8.21 16.19 -24.99
CA GLU A 114 8.69 16.42 -26.34
C GLU A 114 7.58 16.97 -27.25
N ALA A 115 6.37 16.44 -27.16
CA ALA A 115 5.24 16.87 -27.96
C ALA A 115 4.80 18.33 -27.66
N LEU A 116 4.91 18.74 -26.38
CA LEU A 116 4.48 20.08 -25.94
C LEU A 116 5.61 21.10 -25.87
N GLY A 117 6.87 20.67 -25.97
CA GLY A 117 8.05 21.55 -25.87
C GLY A 117 8.30 22.09 -24.45
N GLU A 118 7.74 21.47 -23.44
CA GLU A 118 7.93 21.82 -22.02
C GLU A 118 7.90 20.57 -21.14
N ASP A 119 8.45 20.66 -19.91
CA ASP A 119 8.53 19.52 -19.02
C ASP A 119 7.15 19.15 -18.45
N VAL A 120 6.75 17.91 -18.68
CA VAL A 120 5.53 17.29 -18.14
C VAL A 120 5.92 16.11 -17.26
N TYR A 121 5.32 16.03 -16.09
CA TYR A 121 5.63 15.01 -15.11
C TYR A 121 4.49 14.01 -14.95
N HIS A 122 4.88 12.78 -14.65
CA HIS A 122 3.97 11.69 -14.35
C HIS A 122 3.85 11.53 -12.85
N TYR A 123 2.66 11.82 -12.32
CA TYR A 123 2.38 11.69 -10.90
C TYR A 123 1.65 10.38 -10.62
N HIS A 124 2.10 9.65 -9.61
CA HIS A 124 1.48 8.41 -9.18
C HIS A 124 1.71 8.16 -7.70
N LEU A 125 0.83 7.40 -7.07
CA LEU A 125 0.88 7.08 -5.65
C LEU A 125 1.11 5.58 -5.47
N HIS A 126 2.14 5.22 -4.71
CA HIS A 126 2.42 3.88 -4.24
C HIS A 126 2.06 3.74 -2.77
N VAL A 127 1.30 2.70 -2.43
CA VAL A 127 0.91 2.38 -1.06
C VAL A 127 1.26 0.92 -0.77
N VAL A 128 2.27 0.69 0.06
CA VAL A 128 2.67 -0.65 0.52
C VAL A 128 1.92 -0.97 1.81
N TYR A 129 1.28 -2.14 1.85
CA TYR A 129 0.41 -2.51 2.95
C TYR A 129 0.47 -4.01 3.26
N ILE A 130 -0.05 -4.40 4.43
CA ILE A 130 -0.26 -5.80 4.82
C ILE A 130 -1.73 -6.14 4.53
N PRO A 131 -2.00 -7.12 3.64
CA PRO A 131 -3.37 -7.54 3.32
C PRO A 131 -3.96 -8.36 4.47
N VAL A 132 -4.99 -7.85 5.12
CA VAL A 132 -5.65 -8.52 6.25
C VAL A 132 -7.14 -8.71 5.99
N VAL A 133 -7.67 -9.79 6.57
CA VAL A 133 -9.11 -10.05 6.65
C VAL A 133 -9.48 -10.43 8.07
N GLU A 134 -10.62 -9.98 8.52
CA GLU A 134 -11.17 -10.41 9.80
C GLU A 134 -11.54 -11.89 9.75
N LYS A 135 -11.12 -12.65 10.75
CA LYS A 135 -11.41 -14.07 10.87
C LYS A 135 -11.83 -14.42 12.29
N GLU A 136 -13.01 -14.95 12.43
CA GLU A 136 -13.48 -15.55 13.68
C GLU A 136 -12.87 -16.94 13.89
N ILE A 137 -12.27 -17.14 15.05
CA ILE A 137 -11.84 -18.45 15.53
C ILE A 137 -12.92 -18.96 16.47
N ARG A 138 -13.49 -20.11 16.16
CA ARG A 138 -14.59 -20.69 16.92
C ARG A 138 -14.12 -21.89 17.75
N TRP A 139 -14.77 -22.13 18.89
CA TRP A 139 -14.54 -23.30 19.72
C TRP A 139 -14.86 -24.57 18.91
N THR A 140 -13.91 -25.48 18.86
CA THR A 140 -14.04 -26.76 18.14
C THR A 140 -14.65 -27.83 19.02
N LYS A 141 -15.02 -28.99 18.42
CA LYS A 141 -15.53 -30.18 19.12
C LYS A 141 -14.56 -30.71 20.18
N ARG A 142 -13.28 -30.32 20.18
CA ARG A 142 -12.26 -30.68 21.18
C ARG A 142 -12.40 -29.89 22.49
N CYS A 143 -13.23 -28.83 22.51
CA CYS A 143 -13.48 -28.06 23.71
C CYS A 143 -14.12 -28.94 24.79
N LYS A 144 -13.63 -28.85 26.04
CA LYS A 144 -14.17 -29.59 27.18
C LYS A 144 -15.61 -29.15 27.48
N ASP A 145 -15.89 -27.87 27.46
CA ASP A 145 -17.22 -27.33 27.61
C ASP A 145 -17.96 -27.35 26.25
N LYS A 146 -18.86 -28.34 26.14
CA LYS A 146 -19.62 -28.56 24.91
C LYS A 146 -20.59 -27.42 24.57
N SER A 147 -20.98 -26.60 25.55
CA SER A 147 -21.85 -25.44 25.34
C SER A 147 -21.18 -24.31 24.53
N LEU A 148 -19.85 -24.30 24.49
CA LEU A 148 -19.04 -23.32 23.76
C LEU A 148 -18.79 -23.71 22.30
N VAL A 149 -18.96 -24.98 21.94
CA VAL A 149 -18.68 -25.48 20.57
C VAL A 149 -19.47 -24.66 19.54
N GLY A 150 -18.75 -24.15 18.53
CA GLY A 150 -19.32 -23.29 17.48
C GLY A 150 -19.42 -21.80 17.83
N LYS A 151 -19.32 -21.44 19.12
CA LYS A 151 -19.27 -20.02 19.52
C LYS A 151 -17.90 -19.40 19.17
N VAL A 152 -17.89 -18.07 18.95
CA VAL A 152 -16.65 -17.32 18.70
C VAL A 152 -15.78 -17.35 19.94
N LYS A 153 -14.54 -17.81 19.77
CA LYS A 153 -13.50 -17.82 20.79
C LYS A 153 -12.71 -16.52 20.79
N GLU A 154 -12.32 -16.09 19.61
CA GLU A 154 -11.55 -14.88 19.37
C GLU A 154 -11.72 -14.43 17.90
N THR A 155 -11.46 -13.16 17.65
CA THR A 155 -11.39 -12.59 16.30
C THR A 155 -9.97 -12.13 16.03
N ILE A 156 -9.41 -12.51 14.89
CA ILE A 156 -8.06 -12.13 14.47
C ILE A 156 -8.09 -11.39 13.12
N MET A 157 -7.11 -10.55 12.90
CA MET A 157 -6.83 -9.95 11.58
C MET A 157 -5.82 -10.84 10.85
N GLN A 158 -6.34 -11.82 10.10
CA GLN A 158 -5.50 -12.79 9.39
C GLN A 158 -4.87 -12.17 8.15
N VAL A 159 -3.54 -12.30 8.02
CA VAL A 159 -2.84 -11.92 6.78
C VAL A 159 -3.29 -12.85 5.65
N SER A 160 -3.86 -12.28 4.60
CA SER A 160 -4.31 -13.07 3.44
C SER A 160 -4.59 -12.19 2.22
N MET A 161 -3.68 -12.19 1.26
CA MET A 161 -3.87 -11.51 -0.02
C MET A 161 -5.04 -12.09 -0.80
N SER A 162 -5.12 -13.41 -0.92
CA SER A 162 -6.15 -14.07 -1.70
C SER A 162 -7.56 -13.83 -1.18
N LYS A 163 -7.76 -13.81 0.14
CA LYS A 163 -9.06 -13.52 0.74
C LYS A 163 -9.42 -12.05 0.70
N LYS A 164 -8.42 -11.17 0.86
CA LYS A 164 -8.60 -9.72 0.78
C LYS A 164 -9.19 -9.30 -0.56
N TRP A 165 -8.71 -9.92 -1.64
CA TRP A 165 -9.08 -9.59 -3.01
C TRP A 165 -9.94 -10.66 -3.69
N ALA A 166 -10.47 -11.60 -2.92
CA ALA A 166 -11.42 -12.56 -3.47
C ALA A 166 -12.67 -11.83 -4.01
N SER A 167 -13.04 -12.17 -5.24
CA SER A 167 -14.32 -11.74 -5.79
C SER A 167 -15.42 -12.28 -4.86
N LYS A 168 -16.28 -11.40 -4.38
CA LYS A 168 -17.50 -11.85 -3.68
C LYS A 168 -18.39 -12.52 -4.73
N PRO A 169 -18.93 -13.70 -4.46
CA PRO A 169 -19.88 -14.35 -5.36
C PRO A 169 -21.15 -13.52 -5.52
#